data_b726ff200cf42fd8a194f31098c6477b
#
_entry.id   b726ff200cf42fd8a194f31098c6477b
#
_cell.length_a   1.000
_cell.length_b   1.000
_cell.length_c   1.000
_cell.angle_alpha   90.00
_cell.angle_beta   90.00
_cell.angle_gamma   90.00
#
_symmetry.space_group_name_H-M   'P 1'
#
loop_
_entity.id
_entity.type
_entity.pdbx_description
1 polymer ?
#
loop_
_entity_poly.entity_id
_entity_poly.type
_entity_poly.pdbx_seq_one_letter_code
_entity_poly.pdbx_strand_id
1 'polypeptide(L)'
;MLQEISRRKFMELTGVGALLLTSAGMMTGCCREYPTLFGEWIDMGDLRIRFSRACYIYPEDPEGLGDGALFGCTVKIKAKGAAQSITLKKNDFTIVVNGTELTEYSLNVLYGDNVGEQDLLTFTGDQDFFLYGYNADIKTKEQLNEFIKEFKMQATFQHNGKRVSAVTVEGEVLEGHS
;
A
#
# COMPACT_ATOMS: atom_id res chain seq x y z
N MET A 1 -15.15 -16.08 16.10
CA MET A 1 -15.51 -17.06 15.05
C MET A 1 -15.48 -16.28 13.74
N LEU A 2 -14.32 -16.28 13.07
CA LEU A 2 -14.12 -15.56 11.81
C LEU A 2 -14.74 -16.41 10.69
N GLN A 3 -15.77 -15.89 10.04
CA GLN A 3 -16.34 -16.52 8.86
C GLN A 3 -15.35 -16.35 7.70
N GLU A 4 -14.84 -17.45 7.19
CA GLU A 4 -14.13 -17.47 5.90
C GLU A 4 -15.09 -17.02 4.80
N ILE A 5 -14.85 -15.83 4.26
CA ILE A 5 -15.57 -15.36 3.08
C ILE A 5 -14.99 -16.11 1.89
N SER A 6 -15.78 -17.01 1.33
CA SER A 6 -15.41 -17.76 0.14
C SER A 6 -15.08 -16.81 -1.02
N ARG A 7 -14.01 -17.12 -1.78
CA ARG A 7 -13.58 -16.39 -2.99
C ARG A 7 -14.72 -16.11 -4.00
N ARG A 8 -15.75 -16.96 -4.02
CA ARG A 8 -16.97 -16.76 -4.84
C ARG A 8 -17.83 -15.58 -4.35
N LYS A 9 -17.98 -15.39 -3.04
CA LYS A 9 -18.74 -14.27 -2.47
C LYS A 9 -18.05 -12.93 -2.70
N PHE A 10 -16.72 -12.92 -2.75
CA PHE A 10 -15.94 -11.73 -3.09
C PHE A 10 -16.18 -11.28 -4.53
N MET A 11 -16.30 -12.22 -5.47
CA MET A 11 -16.56 -11.90 -6.88
C MET A 11 -17.97 -11.35 -7.14
N GLU A 12 -18.96 -11.72 -6.32
CA GLU A 12 -20.33 -11.18 -6.42
C GLU A 12 -20.44 -9.76 -5.86
N LEU A 13 -19.66 -9.42 -4.83
CA LEU A 13 -19.63 -8.08 -4.22
C LEU A 13 -18.84 -7.06 -5.06
N THR A 14 -17.85 -7.50 -5.83
CA THR A 14 -17.04 -6.60 -6.68
C THR A 14 -17.63 -6.29 -8.04
N GLY A 15 -18.77 -6.90 -8.39
CA GLY A 15 -19.44 -6.73 -9.68
C GLY A 15 -20.03 -5.34 -9.96
N VAL A 16 -20.04 -4.43 -9.00
CA VAL A 16 -20.62 -3.08 -9.13
C VAL A 16 -19.56 -1.96 -9.14
N GLY A 17 -18.30 -2.28 -8.87
CA GLY A 17 -17.23 -1.28 -8.72
C GLY A 17 -16.09 -1.34 -9.75
N ALA A 18 -16.23 -2.13 -10.81
CA ALA A 18 -15.21 -2.25 -11.85
C ALA A 18 -15.34 -1.15 -12.92
N LEU A 19 -15.41 0.12 -12.50
CA LEU A 19 -15.33 1.25 -13.40
C LEU A 19 -14.05 2.04 -13.13
N LEU A 20 -13.20 2.01 -14.18
CA LEU A 20 -12.17 2.99 -14.48
C LEU A 20 -10.82 2.87 -13.77
N LEU A 21 -9.98 2.02 -14.29
CA LEU A 21 -8.57 2.37 -14.44
C LEU A 21 -8.18 2.18 -15.89
N THR A 22 -8.62 3.11 -16.74
CA THR A 22 -8.05 3.29 -18.07
C THR A 22 -6.95 4.34 -17.98
N SER A 23 -5.79 3.99 -17.45
CA SER A 23 -4.54 4.65 -17.84
C SER A 23 -3.92 3.83 -18.94
N ALA A 24 -3.88 4.41 -20.13
CA ALA A 24 -3.33 3.83 -21.33
C ALA A 24 -1.84 3.52 -21.17
N GLY A 25 -1.55 2.25 -20.94
CA GLY A 25 -0.22 1.68 -21.05
C GLY A 25 -0.38 0.31 -21.68
N MET A 26 0.06 0.18 -22.93
CA MET A 26 0.02 -1.07 -23.70
C MET A 26 0.60 -2.22 -22.89
N MET A 27 -0.23 -3.17 -22.51
CA MET A 27 0.16 -4.44 -21.89
C MET A 27 -0.21 -5.56 -22.82
N THR A 28 0.75 -6.04 -23.57
CA THR A 28 0.75 -7.38 -24.15
C THR A 28 1.07 -8.38 -23.04
N GLY A 29 0.05 -9.12 -22.59
CA GLY A 29 0.24 -10.20 -21.63
C GLY A 29 -1.03 -10.46 -20.82
N CYS A 30 -1.85 -11.42 -21.26
CA CYS A 30 -3.04 -11.90 -20.56
C CYS A 30 -2.68 -12.63 -19.27
N CYS A 31 -2.51 -11.90 -18.19
CA CYS A 31 -2.73 -12.41 -16.83
C CYS A 31 -3.43 -11.30 -16.06
N ARG A 32 -4.76 -11.40 -15.93
CA ARG A 32 -5.51 -10.57 -14.96
C ARG A 32 -5.08 -11.04 -13.57
N GLU A 33 -4.05 -10.42 -13.03
CA GLU A 33 -3.72 -10.57 -11.62
C GLU A 33 -4.79 -9.83 -10.83
N TYR A 34 -5.66 -10.60 -10.19
CA TYR A 34 -6.60 -10.03 -9.21
C TYR A 34 -5.80 -9.55 -8.00
N PRO A 35 -6.09 -8.36 -7.47
CA PRO A 35 -5.43 -7.89 -6.27
C PRO A 35 -5.69 -8.86 -5.11
N THR A 36 -4.65 -9.15 -4.33
CA THR A 36 -4.78 -9.89 -3.08
C THR A 36 -5.35 -8.98 -1.98
N LEU A 37 -5.74 -9.57 -0.86
CA LEU A 37 -6.16 -8.79 0.31
C LEU A 37 -4.95 -8.37 1.14
N PHE A 38 -5.06 -7.24 1.82
CA PHE A 38 -4.09 -6.86 2.85
C PHE A 38 -4.00 -7.98 3.89
N GLY A 39 -2.77 -8.25 4.38
CA GLY A 39 -2.48 -9.35 5.28
C GLY A 39 -2.04 -10.64 4.60
N GLU A 40 -2.30 -10.81 3.31
CA GLU A 40 -1.87 -11.99 2.57
C GLU A 40 -0.44 -11.85 2.02
N TRP A 41 0.30 -12.96 2.00
CA TRP A 41 1.63 -13.01 1.37
C TRP A 41 1.52 -13.25 -0.13
N ILE A 42 2.20 -12.41 -0.91
CA ILE A 42 2.28 -12.49 -2.36
C ILE A 42 3.67 -12.98 -2.75
N ASP A 43 3.74 -14.01 -3.60
CA ASP A 43 4.98 -14.62 -4.07
C ASP A 43 5.44 -13.94 -5.38
N MET A 44 6.64 -13.39 -5.37
CA MET A 44 7.24 -12.75 -6.54
C MET A 44 8.43 -13.53 -7.14
N GLY A 45 8.68 -14.73 -6.64
CA GLY A 45 9.77 -15.60 -7.12
C GLY A 45 10.98 -15.54 -6.20
N ASP A 46 11.74 -14.49 -6.21
CA ASP A 46 12.94 -14.26 -5.39
C ASP A 46 12.62 -13.71 -3.98
N LEU A 47 11.45 -13.12 -3.83
CA LEU A 47 10.94 -12.60 -2.55
C LEU A 47 9.45 -12.89 -2.36
N ARG A 48 8.96 -12.66 -1.15
CA ARG A 48 7.54 -12.57 -0.82
C ARG A 48 7.28 -11.21 -0.20
N ILE A 49 6.16 -10.59 -0.55
CA ILE A 49 5.73 -9.31 0.00
C ILE A 49 4.36 -9.44 0.67
N ARG A 50 4.14 -8.65 1.70
CA ARG A 50 2.85 -8.51 2.37
C ARG A 50 2.61 -7.05 2.72
N PHE A 51 1.46 -6.52 2.30
CA PHE A 51 0.93 -5.24 2.76
C PHE A 51 -0.02 -5.48 3.92
N SER A 52 0.04 -4.66 4.94
CA SER A 52 -0.81 -4.79 6.14
C SER A 52 -0.96 -3.44 6.84
N ARG A 53 -1.95 -3.32 7.73
CA ARG A 53 -2.17 -2.13 8.55
C ARG A 53 -2.22 -0.83 7.73
N ALA A 54 -3.21 -0.73 6.85
CA ALA A 54 -3.50 0.53 6.19
C ALA A 54 -3.92 1.57 7.24
N CYS A 55 -3.35 2.77 7.17
CA CYS A 55 -3.66 3.83 8.11
C CYS A 55 -3.59 5.20 7.42
N TYR A 56 -4.15 6.19 8.10
CA TYR A 56 -3.90 7.60 7.85
C TYR A 56 -3.26 8.20 9.10
N ILE A 57 -2.49 9.26 8.93
CA ILE A 57 -1.84 9.94 10.04
C ILE A 57 -2.50 11.30 10.21
N TYR A 58 -2.97 11.58 11.42
CA TYR A 58 -3.39 12.92 11.79
C TYR A 58 -2.16 13.80 11.95
N PRO A 59 -2.13 14.99 11.34
CA PRO A 59 -1.09 15.95 11.62
C PRO A 59 -1.24 16.46 13.07
N GLU A 60 -0.11 16.74 13.69
CA GLU A 60 -0.07 17.36 15.01
C GLU A 60 -0.60 18.81 14.99
N ASP A 61 -0.55 19.45 13.81
CA ASP A 61 -1.03 20.83 13.63
C ASP A 61 -2.56 20.85 13.48
N PRO A 62 -3.31 21.44 14.44
CA PRO A 62 -4.76 21.53 14.36
C PRO A 62 -5.25 22.51 13.29
N GLU A 63 -4.40 23.40 12.75
CA GLU A 63 -4.79 24.47 11.83
C GLU A 63 -4.70 24.08 10.35
N GLY A 64 -3.99 23.00 10.02
CA GLY A 64 -3.89 22.55 8.63
C GLY A 64 -3.02 21.31 8.42
N LEU A 65 -3.22 20.66 7.29
CA LEU A 65 -2.47 19.46 6.89
C LEU A 65 -1.17 19.79 6.11
N GLY A 66 -0.71 21.06 6.15
CA GLY A 66 0.52 21.46 5.45
C GLY A 66 0.57 20.99 4.00
N ASP A 67 1.42 19.99 3.72
CA ASP A 67 1.59 19.43 2.39
C ASP A 67 0.47 18.48 1.96
N GLY A 68 -0.45 18.12 2.86
CA GLY A 68 -1.59 17.26 2.57
C GLY A 68 -1.79 16.15 3.61
N ALA A 69 -2.82 15.33 3.41
CA ALA A 69 -3.08 14.18 4.27
C ALA A 69 -2.12 13.04 3.95
N LEU A 70 -1.58 12.43 5.00
CA LEU A 70 -0.63 11.33 4.91
C LEU A 70 -1.37 9.99 5.09
N PHE A 71 -1.16 9.09 4.12
CA PHE A 71 -1.70 7.73 4.15
C PHE A 71 -0.57 6.73 3.94
N GLY A 72 -0.69 5.57 4.57
CA GLY A 72 0.33 4.55 4.41
C GLY A 72 -0.07 3.17 4.89
N CYS A 73 0.87 2.24 4.77
CA CYS A 73 0.70 0.87 5.22
C CYS A 73 2.04 0.25 5.63
N THR A 74 1.99 -0.78 6.47
CA THR A 74 3.16 -1.59 6.77
C THR A 74 3.44 -2.55 5.61
N VAL A 75 4.67 -2.56 5.13
CA VAL A 75 5.17 -3.50 4.15
C VAL A 75 6.16 -4.45 4.81
N LYS A 76 5.97 -5.75 4.58
CA LYS A 76 6.92 -6.79 5.01
C LYS A 76 7.43 -7.53 3.79
N ILE A 77 8.74 -7.67 3.69
CA ILE A 77 9.39 -8.42 2.62
C ILE A 77 10.21 -9.53 3.22
N LYS A 78 10.17 -10.70 2.60
CA LYS A 78 10.99 -11.85 2.92
C LYS A 78 11.77 -12.28 1.69
N ALA A 79 13.09 -12.20 1.76
CA ALA A 79 13.96 -12.77 0.73
C ALA A 79 13.88 -14.29 0.76
N LYS A 80 13.85 -14.92 -0.41
CA LYS A 80 13.84 -16.40 -0.51
C LYS A 80 15.22 -17.05 -0.50
N GLY A 81 16.28 -16.29 -0.48
CA GLY A 81 17.66 -16.78 -0.43
C GLY A 81 18.47 -16.04 0.66
N ALA A 82 19.16 -16.80 1.50
CA ALA A 82 19.84 -16.28 2.69
C ALA A 82 21.00 -15.28 2.41
N ALA A 83 21.44 -15.16 1.17
CA ALA A 83 22.57 -14.29 0.80
C ALA A 83 22.23 -13.24 -0.26
N GLN A 84 20.96 -13.13 -0.65
CA GLN A 84 20.55 -12.20 -1.70
C GLN A 84 20.29 -10.81 -1.11
N SER A 85 21.05 -9.83 -1.57
CA SER A 85 20.76 -8.42 -1.31
C SER A 85 19.60 -7.96 -2.19
N ILE A 86 18.58 -7.38 -1.57
CA ILE A 86 17.42 -6.79 -2.23
C ILE A 86 17.53 -5.28 -2.12
N THR A 87 17.35 -4.59 -3.23
CA THR A 87 17.29 -3.13 -3.27
C THR A 87 15.91 -2.70 -3.75
N LEU A 88 15.26 -1.85 -2.98
CA LEU A 88 13.95 -1.27 -3.26
C LEU A 88 14.09 0.24 -3.39
N LYS A 89 13.31 0.80 -4.30
CA LYS A 89 13.17 2.25 -4.46
C LYS A 89 11.75 2.66 -4.08
N LYS A 90 11.56 3.85 -3.54
CA LYS A 90 10.22 4.36 -3.26
C LYS A 90 9.31 4.34 -4.50
N ASN A 91 9.87 4.56 -5.69
CA ASN A 91 9.13 4.54 -6.96
C ASN A 91 8.76 3.13 -7.45
N ASP A 92 9.23 2.07 -6.78
CA ASP A 92 8.76 0.70 -7.04
C ASP A 92 7.35 0.46 -6.45
N PHE A 93 6.85 1.42 -5.67
CA PHE A 93 5.56 1.36 -4.99
C PHE A 93 4.60 2.42 -5.51
N THR A 94 3.31 2.08 -5.45
CA THR A 94 2.21 3.02 -5.71
C THR A 94 1.11 2.75 -4.69
N ILE A 95 0.57 3.80 -4.10
CA ILE A 95 -0.62 3.72 -3.22
C ILE A 95 -1.72 4.55 -3.84
N VAL A 96 -2.89 3.95 -3.94
CA VAL A 96 -4.13 4.62 -4.35
C VAL A 96 -5.10 4.54 -3.19
N VAL A 97 -5.63 5.68 -2.76
CA VAL A 97 -6.65 5.76 -1.70
C VAL A 97 -7.90 6.38 -2.28
N ASN A 98 -9.03 5.68 -2.19
CA ASN A 98 -10.33 6.11 -2.73
C ASN A 98 -10.25 6.58 -4.21
N GLY A 99 -9.40 5.91 -5.01
CA GLY A 99 -9.20 6.24 -6.42
C GLY A 99 -8.17 7.35 -6.70
N THR A 100 -7.64 8.00 -5.68
CA THR A 100 -6.59 9.03 -5.81
C THR A 100 -5.23 8.41 -5.56
N GLU A 101 -4.31 8.55 -6.51
CA GLU A 101 -2.91 8.14 -6.35
C GLU A 101 -2.19 9.14 -5.45
N LEU A 102 -1.46 8.62 -4.47
CA LEU A 102 -0.65 9.45 -3.58
C LEU A 102 0.62 9.93 -4.27
N THR A 103 1.20 10.98 -3.75
CA THR A 103 2.47 11.55 -4.20
C THR A 103 3.53 11.48 -3.10
N GLU A 104 4.77 11.80 -3.44
CA GLU A 104 5.88 11.95 -2.48
C GLU A 104 6.06 10.75 -1.54
N TYR A 105 6.20 9.56 -2.13
CA TYR A 105 6.41 8.34 -1.36
C TYR A 105 7.68 8.35 -0.54
N SER A 106 7.61 7.73 0.65
CA SER A 106 8.76 7.46 1.50
C SER A 106 8.68 6.06 2.09
N LEU A 107 9.85 5.44 2.28
CA LEU A 107 10.03 4.16 2.96
C LEU A 107 10.59 4.47 4.35
N ASN A 108 9.80 4.32 5.39
CA ASN A 108 10.25 4.59 6.76
C ASN A 108 10.55 3.27 7.48
N VAL A 109 11.82 3.02 7.74
CA VAL A 109 12.30 1.84 8.47
C VAL A 109 12.28 2.14 9.96
N LEU A 110 11.50 1.37 10.70
CA LEU A 110 11.30 1.59 12.13
C LEU A 110 12.37 0.91 13.01
N TYR A 111 13.02 -0.16 12.51
CA TYR A 111 13.97 -0.96 13.28
C TYR A 111 15.11 -1.45 12.39
N GLY A 112 16.32 -1.59 12.96
CA GLY A 112 17.49 -2.12 12.27
C GLY A 112 18.51 -1.06 11.89
N ASP A 113 19.39 -1.39 10.93
CA ASP A 113 20.53 -0.54 10.57
C ASP A 113 20.16 0.70 9.72
N ASN A 114 18.99 0.68 9.08
CA ASN A 114 18.52 1.74 8.18
C ASN A 114 17.31 2.50 8.73
N VAL A 115 17.29 2.76 10.03
CA VAL A 115 16.16 3.48 10.69
C VAL A 115 15.98 4.87 10.08
N GLY A 116 14.72 5.23 9.83
CA GLY A 116 14.29 6.52 9.28
C GLY A 116 13.80 6.45 7.85
N GLU A 117 13.57 7.60 7.26
CA GLU A 117 13.07 7.74 5.89
C GLU A 117 14.16 7.44 4.86
N GLN A 118 13.80 6.62 3.87
CA GLN A 118 14.70 6.16 2.83
C GLN A 118 14.05 6.33 1.44
N ASP A 119 14.80 6.84 0.49
CA ASP A 119 14.43 6.80 -0.94
C ASP A 119 14.81 5.47 -1.59
N LEU A 120 15.87 4.86 -1.03
CA LEU A 120 16.43 3.60 -1.47
C LEU A 120 16.74 2.75 -0.24
N LEU A 121 16.18 1.56 -0.17
CA LEU A 121 16.39 0.61 0.91
C LEU A 121 17.10 -0.64 0.39
N THR A 122 18.28 -0.94 0.92
CA THR A 122 19.03 -2.16 0.60
C THR A 122 19.17 -3.02 1.85
N PHE A 123 18.79 -4.29 1.76
CA PHE A 123 18.81 -5.22 2.89
C PHE A 123 19.06 -6.65 2.43
N THR A 124 19.37 -7.51 3.38
CA THR A 124 19.47 -8.97 3.23
C THR A 124 18.50 -9.63 4.21
N GLY A 125 17.83 -10.72 3.78
CA GLY A 125 16.87 -11.42 4.63
C GLY A 125 15.49 -10.74 4.68
N ASP A 126 14.90 -10.67 5.86
CA ASP A 126 13.56 -10.12 6.08
C ASP A 126 13.65 -8.62 6.41
N GLN A 127 12.75 -7.81 5.87
CA GLN A 127 12.67 -6.39 6.14
C GLN A 127 11.22 -5.93 6.31
N ASP A 128 11.00 -5.13 7.35
CA ASP A 128 9.73 -4.43 7.62
C ASP A 128 9.96 -2.92 7.52
N PHE A 129 9.04 -2.21 6.89
CA PHE A 129 9.03 -0.74 6.82
C PHE A 129 7.61 -0.22 6.67
N PHE A 130 7.45 1.07 6.94
CA PHE A 130 6.22 1.80 6.71
C PHE A 130 6.33 2.55 5.38
N LEU A 131 5.45 2.23 4.44
CA LEU A 131 5.32 2.92 3.16
C LEU A 131 4.22 3.95 3.28
N TYR A 132 4.49 5.21 2.95
CA TYR A 132 3.48 6.26 2.95
C TYR A 132 3.66 7.24 1.79
N GLY A 133 2.63 8.04 1.57
CA GLY A 133 2.61 9.14 0.61
C GLY A 133 1.53 10.14 0.98
N TYR A 134 1.49 11.25 0.26
CA TYR A 134 0.59 12.37 0.53
C TYR A 134 -0.53 12.46 -0.49
N ASN A 135 -1.72 12.83 0.00
CA ASN A 135 -2.79 13.36 -0.82
C ASN A 135 -2.80 14.88 -0.66
N ALA A 136 -2.22 15.57 -1.64
CA ALA A 136 -2.04 17.02 -1.59
C ALA A 136 -3.35 17.82 -1.69
N ASP A 137 -4.45 17.19 -2.08
CA ASP A 137 -5.76 17.86 -2.22
C ASP A 137 -6.49 17.99 -0.88
N ILE A 138 -6.10 17.21 0.13
CA ILE A 138 -6.70 17.22 1.46
C ILE A 138 -5.90 18.14 2.36
N LYS A 139 -6.42 19.33 2.65
CA LYS A 139 -5.74 20.38 3.41
C LYS A 139 -6.31 20.65 4.79
N THR A 140 -7.49 20.10 5.11
CA THR A 140 -8.13 20.30 6.42
C THR A 140 -8.57 18.98 7.04
N LYS A 141 -8.73 19.00 8.34
CA LYS A 141 -9.22 17.86 9.12
C LYS A 141 -10.63 17.42 8.68
N GLU A 142 -11.47 18.38 8.33
CA GLU A 142 -12.83 18.12 7.86
C GLU A 142 -12.81 17.38 6.50
N GLN A 143 -11.94 17.81 5.57
CA GLN A 143 -11.74 17.12 4.29
C GLN A 143 -11.22 15.70 4.51
N LEU A 144 -10.26 15.50 5.43
CA LEU A 144 -9.75 14.19 5.78
C LEU A 144 -10.86 13.29 6.34
N ASN A 145 -11.64 13.78 7.30
CA ASN A 145 -12.73 13.03 7.90
C ASN A 145 -13.79 12.62 6.88
N GLU A 146 -14.09 13.46 5.91
CA GLU A 146 -15.00 13.13 4.82
C GLU A 146 -14.39 12.07 3.89
N PHE A 147 -13.12 12.23 3.52
CA PHE A 147 -12.41 11.34 2.61
C PHE A 147 -12.26 9.92 3.15
N ILE A 148 -12.09 9.75 4.46
CA ILE A 148 -11.89 8.44 5.10
C ILE A 148 -13.20 7.70 5.44
N LYS A 149 -14.38 8.30 5.23
CA LYS A 149 -15.67 7.63 5.49
C LYS A 149 -15.83 6.33 4.71
N GLU A 150 -15.32 6.30 3.49
CA GLU A 150 -15.30 5.13 2.62
C GLU A 150 -13.85 4.77 2.26
N PHE A 151 -13.06 4.49 3.27
CA PHE A 151 -11.63 4.24 3.09
C PHE A 151 -11.38 2.94 2.33
N LYS A 152 -10.70 3.07 1.20
CA LYS A 152 -10.21 1.95 0.41
C LYS A 152 -8.81 2.25 -0.09
N MET A 153 -7.84 1.43 0.33
CA MET A 153 -6.46 1.56 -0.13
C MET A 153 -6.08 0.39 -1.02
N GLN A 154 -5.39 0.70 -2.10
CA GLN A 154 -4.69 -0.27 -2.93
C GLN A 154 -3.20 0.07 -2.91
N ALA A 155 -2.38 -0.88 -2.47
CA ALA A 155 -0.94 -0.78 -2.55
C ALA A 155 -0.43 -1.70 -3.67
N THR A 156 0.48 -1.19 -4.48
CA THR A 156 1.09 -1.90 -5.61
C THR A 156 2.59 -1.88 -5.46
N PHE A 157 3.23 -2.97 -5.83
CA PHE A 157 4.69 -3.11 -5.85
C PHE A 157 5.13 -3.71 -7.18
N GLN A 158 6.21 -3.17 -7.74
CA GLN A 158 6.83 -3.67 -8.96
C GLN A 158 8.28 -4.07 -8.67
N HIS A 159 8.65 -5.29 -9.04
CA HIS A 159 10.00 -5.81 -8.84
C HIS A 159 10.36 -6.82 -9.94
N ASN A 160 11.54 -6.66 -10.55
CA ASN A 160 12.06 -7.54 -11.61
C ASN A 160 11.03 -7.84 -12.72
N GLY A 161 10.32 -6.80 -13.18
CA GLY A 161 9.31 -6.89 -14.24
C GLY A 161 7.98 -7.52 -13.83
N LYS A 162 7.83 -7.95 -12.56
CA LYS A 162 6.56 -8.40 -11.98
C LYS A 162 5.88 -7.28 -11.23
N ARG A 163 4.56 -7.22 -11.33
CA ARG A 163 3.73 -6.25 -10.60
C ARG A 163 2.68 -7.00 -9.79
N VAL A 164 2.53 -6.63 -8.53
CA VAL A 164 1.53 -7.19 -7.62
C VAL A 164 0.80 -6.09 -6.89
N SER A 165 -0.45 -6.33 -6.53
CA SER A 165 -1.28 -5.38 -5.81
C SER A 165 -2.04 -6.06 -4.67
N ALA A 166 -2.27 -5.31 -3.60
CA ALA A 166 -3.15 -5.70 -2.52
C ALA A 166 -4.16 -4.58 -2.23
N VAL A 167 -5.34 -4.95 -1.79
CA VAL A 167 -6.43 -4.02 -1.44
C VAL A 167 -6.90 -4.26 -0.01
N THR A 168 -7.28 -3.19 0.68
CA THR A 168 -7.92 -3.28 2.01
C THR A 168 -9.30 -3.89 1.89
N VAL A 169 -9.71 -4.62 2.93
CA VAL A 169 -11.11 -5.02 3.12
C VAL A 169 -11.87 -3.81 3.69
N GLU A 170 -13.12 -3.63 3.28
CA GLU A 170 -13.98 -2.56 3.83
C GLU A 170 -14.02 -2.64 5.37
N GLY A 171 -13.73 -1.51 6.02
CA GLY A 171 -13.83 -1.36 7.48
C GLY A 171 -12.56 -1.59 8.29
N GLU A 172 -11.42 -1.96 7.69
CA GLU A 172 -10.13 -2.03 8.39
C GLU A 172 -9.36 -0.71 8.26
N VAL A 173 -9.80 0.31 8.97
CA VAL A 173 -8.98 1.53 9.17
C VAL A 173 -8.40 1.46 10.58
N LEU A 174 -7.08 1.35 10.67
CA LEU A 174 -6.36 1.56 11.92
C LEU A 174 -5.96 3.03 11.97
N GLU A 175 -6.46 3.75 12.99
CA GLU A 175 -6.01 5.10 13.27
C GLU A 175 -4.49 5.09 13.53
N GLY A 176 -3.76 5.92 12.79
CA GLY A 176 -2.36 6.15 13.09
C GLY A 176 -2.25 6.89 14.43
N HIS A 177 -1.37 6.42 15.30
CA HIS A 177 -1.02 7.17 16.50
C HIS A 177 -0.11 8.34 16.11
N SER A 178 -0.50 9.55 16.51
CA SER A 178 0.35 10.74 16.56
C SER A 178 1.54 10.52 17.52
#